data_0dc18da5ea932edfc1592d7bae893015
#
_entry.id   0dc18da5ea932edfc1592d7bae893015
#
_cell.length_a   1.000
_cell.length_b   1.000
_cell.length_c   1.000
_cell.angle_alpha   90.00
_cell.angle_beta   90.00
_cell.angle_gamma   90.00
#
_symmetry.space_group_name_H-M   'P 1'
#
loop_
_entity.id
_entity.type
_entity.pdbx_description
1 polymer ?
#
loop_
_entity_poly.entity_id
_entity_poly.type
_entity_poly.pdbx_seq_one_letter_code
_entity_poly.pdbx_strand_id
1 'polypeptide(L)'
;MNIEEKLTTSIISAIKTLYGQDVPGKMVQLQKTKKEFEGHLTLVVFPFLKMSKKGPEQTAQEIGGYLKEHAPELVSAYNAVKGFLNLTIASDCWIELLNSIQTAPEYGIEKATENSPLVMIEYSSPNTNKPLHLGHVRNNLLGNALANVMAANGNKVVKTNIVNDRGIHICKSMLAWLKYGNGETPESSGKKGDHLIGDYYVAFDKHYKAEVKELTAQYQAEGLNEEEAKAKAEANSPLMLEAREMLRKWEANDPEIRALWKKMNDWVYAGFDETYKMMGVSFDKIYYESNTYLEGKEKVMEGLEKGFFYRKEDNSVWADLTAEGLDHKLLLRGDGTSVYMTQDIGTAKLRFQDYPINKMIYVVGNEQNYHFQVLSILLDKLGFEWGKGLVHFSYGMVELPEGKMKSREGTVVDADDLMEAMIETAKETSAELGKLDGLTQEEADNIARIVGLGALKYFILKVDARKNMTFNPKESIDFNGNTGPFIQYTYARIQSVLRKAAEAGIVIPEIIPAGLELSAKEEGLIQMLADFKSVVKQAGSDYNPSIIANYAYDLVKEYNQFYHDFSILREENEALKVFRLALSANVGKIVKTAMGLLGIEVPERM
;
A
#
# COMPACT_ATOMS: atom_id res chain seq x y z
N MET A 1 -17.88 -9.25 24.03
CA MET A 1 -17.70 -7.95 24.73
C MET A 1 -16.23 -7.83 25.06
N ASN A 2 -15.59 -6.73 24.69
CA ASN A 2 -14.15 -6.56 24.98
C ASN A 2 -13.91 -6.18 26.46
N ILE A 3 -12.66 -6.23 26.92
CA ILE A 3 -12.31 -5.93 28.32
C ILE A 3 -12.75 -4.51 28.72
N GLU A 4 -12.59 -3.51 27.85
CA GLU A 4 -12.99 -2.13 28.13
C GLU A 4 -14.51 -1.98 28.29
N GLU A 5 -15.30 -2.71 27.49
CA GLU A 5 -16.77 -2.72 27.61
C GLU A 5 -17.22 -3.36 28.92
N LYS A 6 -16.58 -4.49 29.31
CA LYS A 6 -16.82 -5.16 30.60
C LYS A 6 -16.49 -4.22 31.75
N LEU A 7 -15.30 -3.58 31.71
CA LEU A 7 -14.90 -2.59 32.71
C LEU A 7 -15.85 -1.40 32.79
N THR A 8 -16.23 -0.84 31.65
CA THR A 8 -17.16 0.30 31.59
C THR A 8 -18.48 -0.04 32.29
N THR A 9 -19.03 -1.22 32.02
CA THR A 9 -20.27 -1.70 32.65
C THR A 9 -20.08 -1.85 34.17
N SER A 10 -18.98 -2.46 34.61
CA SER A 10 -18.69 -2.65 36.04
C SER A 10 -18.43 -1.32 36.77
N ILE A 11 -17.77 -0.34 36.13
CA ILE A 11 -17.55 1.00 36.66
C ILE A 11 -18.86 1.76 36.81
N ILE A 12 -19.75 1.69 35.83
CA ILE A 12 -21.10 2.30 35.92
C ILE A 12 -21.87 1.71 37.12
N SER A 13 -21.81 0.39 37.28
CA SER A 13 -22.42 -0.30 38.43
C SER A 13 -21.81 0.13 39.75
N ALA A 14 -20.48 0.26 39.81
CA ALA A 14 -19.79 0.77 40.99
C ALA A 14 -20.22 2.18 41.39
N ILE A 15 -20.30 3.10 40.44
CA ILE A 15 -20.72 4.48 40.66
C ILE A 15 -22.17 4.54 41.13
N LYS A 16 -23.04 3.75 40.53
CA LYS A 16 -24.45 3.66 40.97
C LYS A 16 -24.58 3.14 42.39
N THR A 17 -23.84 2.10 42.73
CA THR A 17 -23.91 1.48 44.07
C THR A 17 -23.27 2.38 45.13
N LEU A 18 -22.10 2.96 44.86
CA LEU A 18 -21.34 3.79 45.81
C LEU A 18 -21.96 5.20 46.01
N TYR A 19 -22.48 5.77 44.93
CA TYR A 19 -22.88 7.21 44.94
C TYR A 19 -24.35 7.44 44.55
N GLY A 20 -25.11 6.39 44.21
CA GLY A 20 -26.54 6.51 43.90
C GLY A 20 -26.82 7.23 42.56
N GLN A 21 -25.84 7.33 41.67
CA GLN A 21 -25.94 8.12 40.45
C GLN A 21 -25.81 7.19 39.22
N ASP A 22 -26.71 7.37 38.26
CA ASP A 22 -26.58 6.74 36.93
C ASP A 22 -25.66 7.61 36.04
N VAL A 23 -24.65 7.01 35.42
CA VAL A 23 -23.72 7.69 34.54
C VAL A 23 -23.72 7.08 33.14
N PRO A 24 -23.70 7.90 32.08
CA PRO A 24 -23.58 7.37 30.72
C PRO A 24 -22.17 6.85 30.48
N GLY A 25 -22.04 5.78 29.66
CA GLY A 25 -20.74 5.14 29.36
C GLY A 25 -19.68 6.09 28.84
N LYS A 26 -20.06 7.15 28.12
CA LYS A 26 -19.15 8.19 27.63
C LYS A 26 -18.40 8.96 28.73
N MET A 27 -18.86 8.92 29.96
CA MET A 27 -18.16 9.52 31.11
C MET A 27 -17.06 8.62 31.66
N VAL A 28 -17.10 7.32 31.35
CA VAL A 28 -16.06 6.37 31.74
C VAL A 28 -14.91 6.47 30.73
N GLN A 29 -13.86 7.17 31.11
CA GLN A 29 -12.68 7.38 30.29
C GLN A 29 -11.59 6.40 30.71
N LEU A 30 -11.40 5.38 29.89
CA LEU A 30 -10.33 4.38 30.05
C LEU A 30 -9.17 4.69 29.10
N GLN A 31 -7.95 4.55 29.57
CA GLN A 31 -6.73 4.68 28.78
C GLN A 31 -5.69 3.64 29.22
N LYS A 32 -4.73 3.33 28.37
CA LYS A 32 -3.62 2.43 28.77
C LYS A 32 -2.85 3.05 29.93
N THR A 33 -2.54 2.20 30.93
CA THR A 33 -1.73 2.63 32.09
C THR A 33 -0.32 2.98 31.61
N LYS A 34 0.22 4.10 32.12
CA LYS A 34 1.59 4.50 31.81
C LYS A 34 2.59 3.50 32.35
N LYS A 35 3.70 3.31 31.64
CA LYS A 35 4.73 2.30 31.94
C LYS A 35 5.33 2.39 33.35
N GLU A 36 5.33 3.58 33.95
CA GLU A 36 5.83 3.81 35.31
C GLU A 36 4.88 3.37 36.43
N PHE A 37 3.66 2.95 36.10
CA PHE A 37 2.65 2.52 37.06
C PHE A 37 2.23 1.06 36.81
N GLU A 38 1.89 0.36 37.86
CA GLU A 38 1.30 -0.98 37.78
C GLU A 38 -0.14 -0.89 37.31
N GLY A 39 -0.56 -1.83 36.45
CA GLY A 39 -1.89 -1.94 35.89
C GLY A 39 -1.90 -1.99 34.37
N HIS A 40 -3.06 -2.29 33.80
CA HIS A 40 -3.28 -2.40 32.35
C HIS A 40 -4.08 -1.23 31.80
N LEU A 41 -5.14 -0.85 32.50
CA LEU A 41 -6.04 0.24 32.13
C LEU A 41 -6.19 1.23 33.26
N THR A 42 -6.24 2.50 32.95
CA THR A 42 -6.41 3.62 33.89
C THR A 42 -7.75 4.27 33.67
N LEU A 43 -8.57 4.35 34.74
CA LEU A 43 -9.77 5.16 34.78
C LEU A 43 -9.43 6.56 35.28
N VAL A 44 -9.88 7.59 34.57
CA VAL A 44 -9.81 8.99 34.99
C VAL A 44 -11.02 9.29 35.89
N VAL A 45 -10.82 9.51 37.19
CA VAL A 45 -11.94 9.63 38.15
C VAL A 45 -12.47 11.07 38.30
N PHE A 46 -11.82 12.06 37.72
CA PHE A 46 -12.22 13.48 37.87
C PHE A 46 -13.69 13.78 37.50
N PRO A 47 -14.29 13.13 36.47
CA PRO A 47 -15.70 13.34 36.16
C PRO A 47 -16.66 12.94 37.30
N PHE A 48 -16.24 12.06 38.20
CA PHE A 48 -17.08 11.49 39.26
C PHE A 48 -16.96 12.22 40.63
N LEU A 49 -16.06 13.19 40.78
CA LEU A 49 -15.82 13.88 42.04
C LEU A 49 -17.05 14.62 42.61
N LYS A 50 -17.88 15.17 41.71
CA LYS A 50 -19.14 15.82 42.14
C LYS A 50 -20.14 14.82 42.71
N MET A 51 -20.08 13.56 42.29
CA MET A 51 -20.96 12.48 42.73
C MET A 51 -20.46 11.89 44.04
N SER A 52 -19.16 11.63 44.16
CA SER A 52 -18.54 11.08 45.36
C SER A 52 -18.49 12.09 46.50
N LYS A 53 -18.43 13.39 46.20
CA LYS A 53 -18.19 14.48 47.18
C LYS A 53 -16.90 14.28 47.98
N LYS A 54 -15.91 13.62 47.41
CA LYS A 54 -14.63 13.27 48.00
C LYS A 54 -13.47 13.69 47.11
N GLY A 55 -12.26 13.62 47.66
CA GLY A 55 -11.04 13.89 46.89
C GLY A 55 -10.78 12.86 45.79
N PRO A 56 -9.95 13.22 44.80
CA PRO A 56 -9.70 12.33 43.65
C PRO A 56 -9.13 10.97 44.04
N GLU A 57 -8.21 10.91 44.97
CA GLU A 57 -7.57 9.69 45.43
C GLU A 57 -8.53 8.78 46.21
N GLN A 58 -9.34 9.37 47.09
CA GLN A 58 -10.34 8.63 47.83
C GLN A 58 -11.44 8.08 46.92
N THR A 59 -11.87 8.84 45.91
CA THR A 59 -12.83 8.37 44.90
C THR A 59 -12.25 7.21 44.11
N ALA A 60 -10.99 7.28 43.69
CA ALA A 60 -10.29 6.19 43.00
C ALA A 60 -10.17 4.95 43.88
N GLN A 61 -9.82 5.10 45.15
CA GLN A 61 -9.74 3.99 46.11
C GLN A 61 -11.08 3.28 46.29
N GLU A 62 -12.18 4.01 46.42
CA GLU A 62 -13.51 3.44 46.60
C GLU A 62 -13.99 2.66 45.37
N ILE A 63 -13.80 3.24 44.17
CA ILE A 63 -14.18 2.59 42.93
C ILE A 63 -13.32 1.34 42.72
N GLY A 64 -11.98 1.46 42.93
CA GLY A 64 -11.05 0.34 42.82
C GLY A 64 -11.35 -0.79 43.82
N GLY A 65 -11.63 -0.46 45.04
CA GLY A 65 -12.04 -1.40 46.10
C GLY A 65 -13.33 -2.15 45.72
N TYR A 66 -14.35 -1.42 45.26
CA TYR A 66 -15.61 -2.00 44.82
C TYR A 66 -15.39 -2.98 43.66
N LEU A 67 -14.60 -2.59 42.65
CA LEU A 67 -14.35 -3.45 41.47
C LEU A 67 -13.60 -4.72 41.88
N LYS A 68 -12.60 -4.62 42.75
CA LYS A 68 -11.85 -5.77 43.24
C LYS A 68 -12.73 -6.73 44.05
N GLU A 69 -13.70 -6.22 44.80
CA GLU A 69 -14.58 -7.02 45.64
C GLU A 69 -15.74 -7.64 44.84
N HIS A 70 -16.33 -6.90 43.90
CA HIS A 70 -17.57 -7.28 43.21
C HIS A 70 -17.37 -7.77 41.77
N ALA A 71 -16.16 -7.63 41.21
CA ALA A 71 -15.78 -8.14 39.90
C ALA A 71 -14.34 -8.69 39.88
N PRO A 72 -14.00 -9.62 40.82
CA PRO A 72 -12.64 -10.16 40.94
C PRO A 72 -12.23 -10.97 39.70
N GLU A 73 -13.18 -11.49 38.96
CA GLU A 73 -12.96 -12.16 37.67
C GLU A 73 -12.47 -11.20 36.58
N LEU A 74 -12.67 -9.87 36.77
CA LEU A 74 -12.27 -8.83 35.81
C LEU A 74 -11.08 -8.02 36.34
N VAL A 75 -11.08 -7.63 37.62
CA VAL A 75 -10.07 -6.78 38.26
C VAL A 75 -9.41 -7.51 39.42
N SER A 76 -8.16 -7.94 39.21
CA SER A 76 -7.38 -8.66 40.23
C SER A 76 -6.71 -7.73 41.25
N ALA A 77 -6.31 -6.53 40.82
CA ALA A 77 -5.66 -5.53 41.66
C ALA A 77 -5.93 -4.13 41.13
N TYR A 78 -5.69 -3.12 41.97
CA TYR A 78 -5.75 -1.72 41.56
C TYR A 78 -4.73 -0.86 42.31
N ASN A 79 -4.36 0.25 41.70
CA ASN A 79 -3.49 1.27 42.27
C ASN A 79 -4.07 2.66 41.98
N ALA A 80 -4.34 3.46 43.04
CA ALA A 80 -4.88 4.81 42.93
C ALA A 80 -3.76 5.84 43.09
N VAL A 81 -3.58 6.70 42.11
CA VAL A 81 -2.54 7.75 42.12
C VAL A 81 -3.12 9.07 41.63
N LYS A 82 -3.28 10.07 42.53
CA LYS A 82 -3.68 11.45 42.20
C LYS A 82 -4.93 11.56 41.27
N GLY A 83 -5.94 10.72 41.51
CA GLY A 83 -7.18 10.72 40.70
C GLY A 83 -7.13 9.87 39.43
N PHE A 84 -6.10 9.06 39.26
CA PHE A 84 -5.99 8.02 38.26
C PHE A 84 -6.09 6.65 38.93
N LEU A 85 -7.07 5.87 38.50
CA LEU A 85 -7.26 4.51 39.02
C LEU A 85 -6.70 3.53 38.00
N ASN A 86 -5.52 2.98 38.32
CA ASN A 86 -4.88 1.96 37.49
C ASN A 86 -5.42 0.58 37.87
N LEU A 87 -5.98 -0.13 36.92
CA LEU A 87 -6.63 -1.42 37.10
C LEU A 87 -5.78 -2.53 36.50
N THR A 88 -5.55 -3.59 37.27
CA THR A 88 -4.91 -4.82 36.82
C THR A 88 -6.00 -5.81 36.45
N ILE A 89 -6.01 -6.24 35.20
CA ILE A 89 -7.01 -7.16 34.65
C ILE A 89 -6.63 -8.59 35.04
N ALA A 90 -7.59 -9.39 35.44
CA ALA A 90 -7.39 -10.78 35.84
C ALA A 90 -6.91 -11.64 34.64
N SER A 91 -6.03 -12.60 34.90
CA SER A 91 -5.45 -13.48 33.86
C SER A 91 -6.49 -14.23 33.05
N ASP A 92 -7.60 -14.64 33.67
CA ASP A 92 -8.68 -15.34 32.97
C ASP A 92 -9.37 -14.47 31.89
N CYS A 93 -9.43 -13.15 32.06
CA CYS A 93 -9.90 -12.24 31.02
C CYS A 93 -8.99 -12.22 29.80
N TRP A 94 -7.70 -12.27 30.01
CA TRP A 94 -6.73 -12.36 28.91
C TRP A 94 -6.82 -13.70 28.18
N ILE A 95 -7.03 -14.79 28.90
CA ILE A 95 -7.25 -16.13 28.31
C ILE A 95 -8.55 -16.13 27.49
N GLU A 96 -9.63 -15.57 28.00
CA GLU A 96 -10.90 -15.43 27.27
C GLU A 96 -10.72 -14.59 25.99
N LEU A 97 -9.96 -13.50 26.08
CA LEU A 97 -9.63 -12.67 24.92
C LEU A 97 -8.81 -13.44 23.87
N LEU A 98 -7.78 -14.20 24.31
CA LEU A 98 -7.01 -15.06 23.42
C LEU A 98 -7.90 -16.11 22.75
N ASN A 99 -8.80 -16.75 23.48
CA ASN A 99 -9.75 -17.72 22.93
C ASN A 99 -10.65 -17.09 21.87
N SER A 100 -11.11 -15.85 22.08
CA SER A 100 -11.91 -15.14 21.08
C SER A 100 -11.14 -14.85 19.79
N ILE A 101 -9.83 -14.59 19.88
CA ILE A 101 -8.94 -14.39 18.73
C ILE A 101 -8.69 -15.72 18.03
N GLN A 102 -8.41 -16.78 18.81
CA GLN A 102 -8.10 -18.11 18.29
C GLN A 102 -9.25 -18.72 17.51
N THR A 103 -10.48 -18.58 17.98
CA THR A 103 -11.69 -19.13 17.36
C THR A 103 -12.21 -18.28 16.19
N ALA A 104 -11.77 -17.03 16.07
CA ALA A 104 -12.16 -16.19 14.94
C ALA A 104 -11.49 -16.68 13.64
N PRO A 105 -12.23 -16.98 12.56
CA PRO A 105 -11.63 -17.47 11.32
C PRO A 105 -10.59 -16.52 10.72
N GLU A 106 -10.90 -15.22 10.72
CA GLU A 106 -10.04 -14.15 10.19
C GLU A 106 -10.12 -12.94 11.13
N TYR A 107 -9.44 -13.05 12.28
CA TYR A 107 -9.48 -11.98 13.28
C TYR A 107 -8.95 -10.65 12.70
N GLY A 108 -9.71 -9.58 12.94
CA GLY A 108 -9.35 -8.23 12.50
C GLY A 108 -9.76 -7.89 11.06
N ILE A 109 -10.26 -8.86 10.29
CA ILE A 109 -10.71 -8.65 8.91
C ILE A 109 -12.24 -8.55 8.86
N GLU A 110 -12.72 -7.48 8.28
CA GLU A 110 -14.14 -7.27 7.99
C GLU A 110 -14.38 -7.56 6.51
N LYS A 111 -15.27 -8.53 6.22
CA LYS A 111 -15.58 -8.92 4.83
C LYS A 111 -16.65 -8.02 4.23
N ALA A 112 -16.52 -7.73 2.94
CA ALA A 112 -17.56 -7.04 2.21
C ALA A 112 -18.86 -7.86 2.13
N THR A 113 -19.98 -7.16 2.19
CA THR A 113 -21.34 -7.69 1.99
C THR A 113 -21.93 -7.16 0.68
N GLU A 114 -23.13 -7.59 0.33
CA GLU A 114 -23.84 -7.08 -0.86
C GLU A 114 -24.02 -5.55 -0.81
N ASN A 115 -24.25 -5.00 0.38
CA ASN A 115 -24.50 -3.58 0.61
C ASN A 115 -23.22 -2.75 0.87
N SER A 116 -22.06 -3.38 0.86
CA SER A 116 -20.80 -2.67 1.09
C SER A 116 -20.49 -1.69 -0.04
N PRO A 117 -19.90 -0.51 0.28
CA PRO A 117 -19.52 0.45 -0.73
C PRO A 117 -18.43 -0.12 -1.65
N LEU A 118 -18.48 0.29 -2.93
CA LEU A 118 -17.47 -0.06 -3.91
C LEU A 118 -16.41 1.03 -3.97
N VAL A 119 -15.17 0.65 -3.72
CA VAL A 119 -13.99 1.49 -3.83
C VAL A 119 -13.18 1.03 -5.04
N MET A 120 -12.98 1.92 -6.00
CA MET A 120 -12.08 1.70 -7.11
C MET A 120 -10.72 2.34 -6.82
N ILE A 121 -9.64 1.60 -7.03
CA ILE A 121 -8.28 2.07 -6.77
C ILE A 121 -7.46 1.92 -8.04
N GLU A 122 -6.96 3.06 -8.55
CA GLU A 122 -6.05 3.09 -9.70
C GLU A 122 -4.61 3.17 -9.23
N TYR A 123 -3.76 2.32 -9.78
CA TYR A 123 -2.32 2.39 -9.61
C TYR A 123 -1.58 1.80 -10.81
N SER A 124 -0.26 1.99 -10.85
CA SER A 124 0.68 1.68 -11.92
C SER A 124 0.73 2.72 -13.04
N SER A 125 -0.27 2.83 -13.89
CA SER A 125 -0.37 3.81 -15.00
C SER A 125 0.89 3.91 -15.88
N PRO A 126 1.38 2.80 -16.45
CA PRO A 126 2.62 2.77 -17.20
C PRO A 126 2.47 3.30 -18.62
N ASN A 127 3.60 3.76 -19.19
CA ASN A 127 3.71 4.06 -20.61
C ASN A 127 4.34 2.88 -21.36
N THR A 128 3.81 2.49 -22.51
CA THR A 128 4.27 1.32 -23.27
C THR A 128 5.53 1.54 -24.10
N ASN A 129 6.24 2.63 -23.89
CA ASN A 129 7.52 2.93 -24.55
C ASN A 129 8.77 2.53 -23.74
N LYS A 130 8.59 2.01 -22.54
CA LYS A 130 9.69 1.64 -21.64
C LYS A 130 9.23 0.64 -20.57
N PRO A 131 10.14 -0.17 -19.99
CA PRO A 131 9.83 -1.04 -18.87
C PRO A 131 9.48 -0.26 -17.60
N LEU A 132 8.89 -0.96 -16.63
CA LEU A 132 8.62 -0.41 -15.30
C LEU A 132 9.94 -0.13 -14.57
N HIS A 133 9.94 0.85 -13.66
CA HIS A 133 11.10 1.27 -12.91
C HIS A 133 10.80 1.39 -11.41
N LEU A 134 11.79 1.71 -10.58
CA LEU A 134 11.67 1.84 -9.12
C LEU A 134 10.47 2.70 -8.67
N GLY A 135 10.19 3.80 -9.37
CA GLY A 135 9.01 4.62 -9.09
C GLY A 135 7.69 3.86 -9.27
N HIS A 136 7.59 3.01 -10.31
CA HIS A 136 6.45 2.13 -10.51
C HIS A 136 6.38 1.04 -9.43
N VAL A 137 7.52 0.51 -8.98
CA VAL A 137 7.56 -0.46 -7.88
C VAL A 137 6.90 0.13 -6.64
N ARG A 138 7.31 1.33 -6.23
CA ARG A 138 6.67 2.01 -5.08
C ARG A 138 5.18 2.23 -5.28
N ASN A 139 4.79 2.74 -6.44
CA ASN A 139 3.38 2.97 -6.81
C ASN A 139 2.55 1.69 -6.70
N ASN A 140 3.01 0.61 -7.34
CA ASN A 140 2.32 -0.68 -7.36
C ASN A 140 2.19 -1.31 -5.96
N LEU A 141 3.25 -1.26 -5.17
CA LEU A 141 3.24 -1.81 -3.81
C LEU A 141 2.28 -1.04 -2.89
N LEU A 142 2.28 0.30 -2.97
CA LEU A 142 1.37 1.14 -2.22
C LEU A 142 -0.09 0.91 -2.65
N GLY A 143 -0.35 0.88 -3.95
CA GLY A 143 -1.70 0.67 -4.49
C GLY A 143 -2.26 -0.69 -4.13
N ASN A 144 -1.48 -1.76 -4.28
CA ASN A 144 -1.89 -3.11 -3.93
C ASN A 144 -2.13 -3.27 -2.41
N ALA A 145 -1.23 -2.74 -1.58
CA ALA A 145 -1.41 -2.79 -0.13
C ALA A 145 -2.65 -2.00 0.32
N LEU A 146 -2.87 -0.81 -0.24
CA LEU A 146 -4.07 -0.02 0.03
C LEU A 146 -5.34 -0.76 -0.37
N ALA A 147 -5.35 -1.42 -1.54
CA ALA A 147 -6.48 -2.23 -1.99
C ALA A 147 -6.81 -3.35 -1.00
N ASN A 148 -5.79 -4.09 -0.53
CA ASN A 148 -5.95 -5.14 0.47
C ASN A 148 -6.49 -4.59 1.80
N VAL A 149 -5.96 -3.45 2.26
CA VAL A 149 -6.42 -2.80 3.50
C VAL A 149 -7.86 -2.33 3.38
N MET A 150 -8.26 -1.74 2.26
CA MET A 150 -9.64 -1.31 2.02
C MET A 150 -10.60 -2.51 1.98
N ALA A 151 -10.20 -3.61 1.34
CA ALA A 151 -10.97 -4.85 1.33
C ALA A 151 -11.12 -5.45 2.75
N ALA A 152 -10.06 -5.43 3.55
CA ALA A 152 -10.06 -5.88 4.95
C ALA A 152 -10.95 -5.03 5.88
N ASN A 153 -11.35 -3.85 5.44
CA ASN A 153 -12.29 -2.95 6.11
C ASN A 153 -13.72 -3.04 5.56
N GLY A 154 -14.08 -4.15 4.95
CA GLY A 154 -15.45 -4.43 4.51
C GLY A 154 -15.88 -3.71 3.23
N ASN A 155 -14.98 -3.16 2.45
CA ASN A 155 -15.30 -2.56 1.16
C ASN A 155 -15.24 -3.60 0.03
N LYS A 156 -16.10 -3.44 -0.97
CA LYS A 156 -15.88 -4.04 -2.30
C LYS A 156 -14.77 -3.24 -2.98
N VAL A 157 -13.76 -3.91 -3.50
CA VAL A 157 -12.61 -3.25 -4.10
C VAL A 157 -12.45 -3.68 -5.55
N VAL A 158 -12.29 -2.71 -6.45
CA VAL A 158 -11.89 -2.92 -7.84
C VAL A 158 -10.52 -2.27 -8.04
N LYS A 159 -9.53 -3.09 -8.35
CA LYS A 159 -8.17 -2.66 -8.70
C LYS A 159 -8.11 -2.36 -10.18
N THR A 160 -7.72 -1.15 -10.54
CA THR A 160 -7.65 -0.71 -11.92
C THR A 160 -6.31 -0.07 -12.27
N ASN A 161 -6.02 -0.10 -13.54
CA ASN A 161 -4.84 0.48 -14.15
C ASN A 161 -5.25 1.19 -15.43
N ILE A 162 -4.57 2.28 -15.77
CA ILE A 162 -4.65 2.88 -17.10
C ILE A 162 -3.31 2.76 -17.80
N VAL A 163 -3.29 2.10 -18.94
CA VAL A 163 -2.08 1.90 -19.74
C VAL A 163 -2.01 2.99 -20.80
N ASN A 164 -0.94 3.76 -20.78
CA ASN A 164 -0.69 4.82 -21.76
C ASN A 164 0.00 4.22 -22.98
N ASP A 165 -0.81 3.72 -23.91
CA ASP A 165 -0.39 2.93 -25.07
C ASP A 165 -0.47 3.69 -26.39
N ARG A 166 -0.68 5.01 -26.35
CA ARG A 166 -0.73 5.88 -27.52
C ARG A 166 0.10 7.15 -27.34
N GLY A 167 0.28 7.88 -28.42
CA GLY A 167 0.92 9.19 -28.42
C GLY A 167 2.30 9.17 -29.07
N ILE A 168 2.94 10.34 -29.09
CA ILE A 168 4.19 10.55 -29.82
C ILE A 168 5.34 9.66 -29.31
N HIS A 169 5.41 9.39 -28.00
CA HIS A 169 6.46 8.56 -27.43
C HIS A 169 6.37 7.11 -27.89
N ILE A 170 5.15 6.59 -28.09
CA ILE A 170 4.94 5.25 -28.63
C ILE A 170 5.34 5.21 -30.12
N CYS A 171 4.98 6.24 -30.89
CA CYS A 171 5.38 6.35 -32.28
C CYS A 171 6.89 6.45 -32.47
N LYS A 172 7.60 7.09 -31.53
CA LYS A 172 9.08 7.11 -31.55
C LYS A 172 9.68 5.70 -31.49
N SER A 173 9.21 4.86 -30.58
CA SER A 173 9.66 3.46 -30.48
C SER A 173 9.30 2.67 -31.74
N MET A 174 8.08 2.84 -32.26
CA MET A 174 7.62 2.18 -33.47
C MET A 174 8.49 2.55 -34.69
N LEU A 175 8.77 3.84 -34.86
CA LEU A 175 9.60 4.33 -35.96
C LEU A 175 11.04 3.83 -35.86
N ALA A 176 11.63 3.85 -34.68
CA ALA A 176 12.97 3.32 -34.46
C ALA A 176 13.05 1.83 -34.77
N TRP A 177 12.04 1.05 -34.38
CA TRP A 177 11.97 -0.37 -34.71
C TRP A 177 11.92 -0.60 -36.23
N LEU A 178 11.10 0.17 -36.95
CA LEU A 178 11.02 0.08 -38.42
C LEU A 178 12.37 0.42 -39.09
N LYS A 179 13.05 1.46 -38.62
CA LYS A 179 14.29 1.94 -39.25
C LYS A 179 15.52 1.11 -38.87
N TYR A 180 15.62 0.62 -37.65
CA TYR A 180 16.84 0.05 -37.08
C TYR A 180 16.67 -1.37 -36.56
N GLY A 181 15.44 -1.89 -36.49
CA GLY A 181 15.14 -3.17 -35.84
C GLY A 181 15.34 -4.41 -36.71
N ASN A 182 15.40 -4.28 -38.03
CA ASN A 182 15.55 -5.40 -38.95
C ASN A 182 14.60 -6.58 -38.69
N GLY A 183 13.39 -6.31 -38.20
CA GLY A 183 12.40 -7.33 -37.88
C GLY A 183 12.63 -8.07 -36.56
N GLU A 184 13.47 -7.57 -35.66
CA GLU A 184 13.73 -8.15 -34.33
C GLU A 184 12.45 -8.27 -33.52
N THR A 185 12.28 -9.41 -32.84
CA THR A 185 11.12 -9.69 -31.97
C THR A 185 11.61 -10.11 -30.57
N PRO A 186 10.72 -10.16 -29.55
CA PRO A 186 11.10 -10.72 -28.25
C PRO A 186 11.70 -12.12 -28.35
N GLU A 187 11.10 -12.98 -29.20
CA GLU A 187 11.57 -14.35 -29.41
C GLU A 187 12.96 -14.39 -30.08
N SER A 188 13.20 -13.57 -31.11
CA SER A 188 14.48 -13.57 -31.83
C SER A 188 15.61 -12.94 -31.03
N SER A 189 15.29 -11.96 -30.15
CA SER A 189 16.27 -11.26 -29.30
C SER A 189 16.51 -11.93 -27.96
N GLY A 190 15.58 -12.77 -27.50
CA GLY A 190 15.56 -13.30 -26.13
C GLY A 190 15.27 -12.26 -25.05
N LYS A 191 14.74 -11.09 -25.43
CA LYS A 191 14.40 -10.00 -24.51
C LYS A 191 12.90 -9.95 -24.26
N LYS A 192 12.51 -9.57 -23.04
CA LYS A 192 11.12 -9.21 -22.74
C LYS A 192 10.65 -8.07 -23.66
N GLY A 193 9.38 -8.08 -24.03
CA GLY A 193 8.82 -7.12 -24.96
C GLY A 193 8.94 -5.67 -24.52
N ASP A 194 8.70 -5.35 -23.26
CA ASP A 194 8.84 -4.00 -22.70
C ASP A 194 10.30 -3.51 -22.70
N HIS A 195 11.26 -4.40 -22.43
CA HIS A 195 12.69 -4.09 -22.52
C HIS A 195 13.12 -3.88 -23.97
N LEU A 196 12.67 -4.72 -24.91
CA LEU A 196 12.96 -4.58 -26.34
C LEU A 196 12.46 -3.24 -26.88
N ILE A 197 11.21 -2.88 -26.57
CA ILE A 197 10.62 -1.60 -26.99
C ILE A 197 11.32 -0.42 -26.34
N GLY A 198 11.70 -0.56 -25.08
CA GLY A 198 12.52 0.43 -24.36
C GLY A 198 13.85 0.70 -25.06
N ASP A 199 14.54 -0.34 -25.53
CA ASP A 199 15.79 -0.19 -26.30
C ASP A 199 15.57 0.63 -27.58
N TYR A 200 14.45 0.43 -28.27
CA TYR A 200 14.11 1.24 -29.47
C TYR A 200 13.71 2.68 -29.14
N TYR A 201 13.06 2.89 -28.00
CA TYR A 201 12.82 4.26 -27.53
C TYR A 201 14.11 5.03 -27.32
N VAL A 202 15.10 4.38 -26.73
CA VAL A 202 16.45 4.93 -26.52
C VAL A 202 17.18 5.13 -27.86
N ALA A 203 17.09 4.16 -28.76
CA ALA A 203 17.67 4.28 -30.10
C ALA A 203 17.10 5.49 -30.85
N PHE A 204 15.78 5.74 -30.76
CA PHE A 204 15.17 6.96 -31.31
C PHE A 204 15.82 8.21 -30.75
N ASP A 205 15.93 8.32 -29.42
CA ASP A 205 16.49 9.51 -28.76
C ASP A 205 17.95 9.77 -29.18
N LYS A 206 18.74 8.73 -29.27
CA LYS A 206 20.14 8.78 -29.73
C LYS A 206 20.25 9.31 -31.15
N HIS A 207 19.48 8.77 -32.08
CA HIS A 207 19.50 9.21 -33.48
C HIS A 207 18.92 10.61 -33.64
N TYR A 208 17.85 10.93 -32.92
CA TYR A 208 17.25 12.26 -32.90
C TYR A 208 18.23 13.34 -32.40
N LYS A 209 18.93 13.10 -31.31
CA LYS A 209 19.95 14.03 -30.78
C LYS A 209 21.10 14.24 -31.77
N ALA A 210 21.55 13.19 -32.44
CA ALA A 210 22.58 13.31 -33.46
C ALA A 210 22.12 14.15 -34.65
N GLU A 211 20.90 13.89 -35.14
CA GLU A 211 20.28 14.65 -36.25
C GLU A 211 20.08 16.14 -35.88
N VAL A 212 19.55 16.44 -34.70
CA VAL A 212 19.37 17.82 -34.22
C VAL A 212 20.72 18.53 -34.11
N LYS A 213 21.77 17.87 -33.63
CA LYS A 213 23.13 18.44 -33.55
C LYS A 213 23.66 18.82 -34.92
N GLU A 214 23.48 17.94 -35.91
CA GLU A 214 23.93 18.20 -37.29
C GLU A 214 23.12 19.36 -37.93
N LEU A 215 21.82 19.34 -37.82
CA LEU A 215 20.94 20.41 -38.32
C LEU A 215 21.23 21.76 -37.64
N THR A 216 21.48 21.76 -36.32
CA THR A 216 21.87 22.99 -35.58
C THR A 216 23.13 23.59 -36.17
N ALA A 217 24.17 22.77 -36.42
CA ALA A 217 25.41 23.24 -37.04
C ALA A 217 25.18 23.82 -38.44
N GLN A 218 24.31 23.21 -39.25
CA GLN A 218 23.95 23.72 -40.57
C GLN A 218 23.25 25.09 -40.46
N TYR A 219 22.25 25.24 -39.58
CA TYR A 219 21.55 26.51 -39.39
C TYR A 219 22.44 27.61 -38.78
N GLN A 220 23.38 27.28 -37.94
CA GLN A 220 24.40 28.24 -37.48
C GLN A 220 25.29 28.71 -38.62
N ALA A 221 25.69 27.83 -39.55
CA ALA A 221 26.43 28.20 -40.76
C ALA A 221 25.62 29.09 -41.70
N GLU A 222 24.26 29.01 -41.64
CA GLU A 222 23.34 29.92 -42.35
C GLU A 222 23.16 31.28 -41.65
N GLY A 223 23.79 31.48 -40.46
CA GLY A 223 23.80 32.76 -39.76
C GLY A 223 22.83 32.89 -38.59
N LEU A 224 22.14 31.80 -38.16
CA LEU A 224 21.32 31.81 -36.96
C LEU A 224 22.17 31.72 -35.70
N ASN A 225 21.74 32.33 -34.60
CA ASN A 225 22.36 32.10 -33.30
C ASN A 225 22.09 30.66 -32.80
N GLU A 226 22.77 30.24 -31.76
CA GLU A 226 22.69 28.84 -31.24
C GLU A 226 21.28 28.45 -30.83
N GLU A 227 20.55 29.31 -30.12
CA GLU A 227 19.21 29.04 -29.64
C GLU A 227 18.21 28.95 -30.79
N GLU A 228 18.25 29.90 -31.72
CA GLU A 228 17.37 29.89 -32.93
C GLU A 228 17.70 28.69 -33.83
N ALA A 229 18.98 28.37 -34.04
CA ALA A 229 19.40 27.24 -34.83
C ALA A 229 18.94 25.91 -34.22
N LYS A 230 19.05 25.75 -32.90
CA LYS A 230 18.58 24.57 -32.18
C LYS A 230 17.07 24.43 -32.25
N ALA A 231 16.33 25.50 -31.97
CA ALA A 231 14.85 25.49 -32.06
C ALA A 231 14.38 25.13 -33.47
N LYS A 232 15.01 25.66 -34.51
CA LYS A 232 14.71 25.34 -35.91
C LYS A 232 15.08 23.88 -36.24
N ALA A 233 16.20 23.38 -35.73
CA ALA A 233 16.64 21.99 -35.92
C ALA A 233 15.63 21.00 -35.28
N GLU A 234 15.21 21.26 -34.05
CA GLU A 234 14.20 20.45 -33.36
C GLU A 234 12.83 20.46 -34.09
N ALA A 235 12.42 21.62 -34.62
CA ALA A 235 11.18 21.75 -35.36
C ALA A 235 11.20 21.03 -36.71
N ASN A 236 12.35 20.98 -37.38
CA ASN A 236 12.53 20.44 -38.74
C ASN A 236 13.24 19.08 -38.77
N SER A 237 13.49 18.44 -37.63
CA SER A 237 14.09 17.10 -37.60
C SER A 237 13.25 16.13 -38.41
N PRO A 238 13.79 15.52 -39.49
CA PRO A 238 13.08 14.53 -40.29
C PRO A 238 12.55 13.37 -39.43
N LEU A 239 13.35 12.88 -38.50
CA LEU A 239 12.96 11.77 -37.62
C LEU A 239 11.76 12.13 -36.75
N MET A 240 11.73 13.34 -36.19
CA MET A 240 10.59 13.82 -35.38
C MET A 240 9.35 14.08 -36.25
N LEU A 241 9.52 14.60 -37.44
CA LEU A 241 8.43 14.83 -38.39
C LEU A 241 7.79 13.50 -38.83
N GLU A 242 8.60 12.47 -39.09
CA GLU A 242 8.09 11.12 -39.40
C GLU A 242 7.32 10.52 -38.21
N ALA A 243 7.81 10.71 -36.98
CA ALA A 243 7.11 10.22 -35.79
C ALA A 243 5.75 10.93 -35.60
N ARG A 244 5.69 12.25 -35.85
CA ARG A 244 4.43 13.01 -35.82
C ARG A 244 3.45 12.57 -36.92
N GLU A 245 3.96 12.31 -38.14
CA GLU A 245 3.14 11.78 -39.24
C GLU A 245 2.63 10.37 -38.91
N MET A 246 3.42 9.53 -38.27
CA MET A 246 2.98 8.22 -37.79
C MET A 246 1.85 8.34 -36.78
N LEU A 247 1.91 9.28 -35.83
CA LEU A 247 0.82 9.56 -34.88
C LEU A 247 -0.45 10.03 -35.62
N ARG A 248 -0.31 10.93 -36.61
CA ARG A 248 -1.44 11.38 -37.41
C ARG A 248 -2.11 10.23 -38.16
N LYS A 249 -1.32 9.33 -38.75
CA LYS A 249 -1.84 8.12 -39.41
C LYS A 249 -2.52 7.17 -38.42
N TRP A 250 -1.95 7.01 -37.24
CA TRP A 250 -2.57 6.22 -36.17
C TRP A 250 -3.96 6.78 -35.78
N GLU A 251 -4.08 8.09 -35.61
CA GLU A 251 -5.35 8.77 -35.31
C GLU A 251 -6.35 8.69 -36.46
N ALA A 252 -5.87 8.67 -37.70
CA ALA A 252 -6.67 8.43 -38.90
C ALA A 252 -7.06 6.97 -39.15
N ASN A 253 -6.73 6.06 -38.23
CA ASN A 253 -6.96 4.63 -38.34
C ASN A 253 -6.28 3.96 -39.55
N ASP A 254 -5.08 4.42 -39.92
CA ASP A 254 -4.27 3.76 -40.97
C ASP A 254 -4.02 2.29 -40.58
N PRO A 255 -4.42 1.33 -41.42
CA PRO A 255 -4.40 -0.08 -41.05
C PRO A 255 -2.98 -0.65 -40.83
N GLU A 256 -1.98 -0.17 -41.57
CA GLU A 256 -0.60 -0.63 -41.41
C GLU A 256 0.00 -0.11 -40.11
N ILE A 257 -0.20 1.17 -39.81
CA ILE A 257 0.28 1.77 -38.55
C ILE A 257 -0.44 1.16 -37.35
N ARG A 258 -1.74 0.93 -37.44
CA ARG A 258 -2.51 0.27 -36.37
C ARG A 258 -2.07 -1.18 -36.14
N ALA A 259 -1.76 -1.91 -37.18
CA ALA A 259 -1.25 -3.29 -37.07
C ALA A 259 0.13 -3.33 -36.41
N LEU A 260 1.04 -2.44 -36.80
CA LEU A 260 2.35 -2.29 -36.17
C LEU A 260 2.23 -1.92 -34.69
N TRP A 261 1.43 -0.89 -34.40
CA TRP A 261 1.15 -0.43 -33.05
C TRP A 261 0.62 -1.57 -32.16
N LYS A 262 -0.38 -2.31 -32.64
CA LYS A 262 -0.93 -3.44 -31.91
C LYS A 262 0.12 -4.52 -31.62
N LYS A 263 0.88 -4.91 -32.64
CA LYS A 263 1.94 -5.92 -32.52
C LYS A 263 2.95 -5.54 -31.43
N MET A 264 3.45 -4.31 -31.46
CA MET A 264 4.48 -3.86 -30.53
C MET A 264 3.93 -3.65 -29.11
N ASN A 265 2.71 -3.13 -28.97
CA ASN A 265 2.08 -3.01 -27.66
C ASN A 265 1.72 -4.37 -27.05
N ASP A 266 1.30 -5.36 -27.85
CA ASP A 266 1.06 -6.72 -27.34
C ASP A 266 2.34 -7.31 -26.71
N TRP A 267 3.51 -7.03 -27.27
CA TRP A 267 4.79 -7.41 -26.65
C TRP A 267 5.03 -6.71 -25.31
N VAL A 268 4.71 -5.43 -25.23
CA VAL A 268 4.89 -4.66 -23.99
C VAL A 268 3.90 -5.12 -22.91
N TYR A 269 2.64 -5.37 -23.28
CA TYR A 269 1.64 -5.87 -22.33
C TYR A 269 2.06 -7.21 -21.73
N ALA A 270 2.55 -8.14 -22.56
CA ALA A 270 3.08 -9.41 -22.07
C ALA A 270 4.26 -9.20 -21.10
N GLY A 271 5.17 -8.28 -21.42
CA GLY A 271 6.29 -7.93 -20.52
C GLY A 271 5.84 -7.32 -19.19
N PHE A 272 4.86 -6.43 -19.21
CA PHE A 272 4.28 -5.87 -17.98
C PHE A 272 3.60 -6.94 -17.12
N ASP A 273 2.89 -7.88 -17.73
CA ASP A 273 2.24 -8.97 -17.00
C ASP A 273 3.26 -9.85 -16.25
N GLU A 274 4.42 -10.11 -16.84
CA GLU A 274 5.52 -10.82 -16.15
C GLU A 274 6.05 -10.03 -14.96
N THR A 275 6.27 -8.72 -15.11
CA THR A 275 6.71 -7.85 -14.02
C THR A 275 5.68 -7.79 -12.89
N TYR A 276 4.40 -7.60 -13.21
CA TYR A 276 3.32 -7.60 -12.21
C TYR A 276 3.23 -8.94 -11.47
N LYS A 277 3.34 -10.05 -12.19
CA LYS A 277 3.33 -11.39 -11.59
C LYS A 277 4.50 -11.59 -10.63
N MET A 278 5.70 -11.18 -11.01
CA MET A 278 6.88 -11.24 -10.13
C MET A 278 6.68 -10.36 -8.89
N MET A 279 6.14 -9.16 -9.05
CA MET A 279 5.86 -8.23 -7.96
C MET A 279 4.70 -8.69 -7.06
N GLY A 280 3.85 -9.59 -7.54
CA GLY A 280 2.66 -10.07 -6.82
C GLY A 280 1.53 -9.06 -6.81
N VAL A 281 1.39 -8.23 -7.84
CA VAL A 281 0.29 -7.28 -8.02
C VAL A 281 -0.60 -7.69 -9.19
N SER A 282 -1.87 -7.32 -9.12
CA SER A 282 -2.87 -7.66 -10.14
C SER A 282 -3.93 -6.58 -10.27
N PHE A 283 -4.67 -6.63 -11.38
CA PHE A 283 -5.75 -5.69 -11.68
C PHE A 283 -7.01 -6.45 -12.07
N ASP A 284 -8.16 -5.96 -11.62
CA ASP A 284 -9.47 -6.50 -11.99
C ASP A 284 -9.94 -5.95 -13.34
N LYS A 285 -9.54 -4.70 -13.65
CA LYS A 285 -9.86 -4.04 -14.90
C LYS A 285 -8.69 -3.18 -15.36
N ILE A 286 -8.31 -3.32 -16.62
CA ILE A 286 -7.31 -2.47 -17.28
C ILE A 286 -8.02 -1.58 -18.30
N TYR A 287 -7.76 -0.28 -18.21
CA TYR A 287 -8.14 0.71 -19.23
C TYR A 287 -6.93 1.05 -20.09
N TYR A 288 -7.17 1.31 -21.36
CA TYR A 288 -6.13 1.68 -22.32
C TYR A 288 -6.43 3.07 -22.85
N GLU A 289 -5.44 3.95 -22.83
CA GLU A 289 -5.59 5.33 -23.33
C GLU A 289 -6.06 5.35 -24.79
N SER A 290 -5.60 4.38 -25.60
CA SER A 290 -6.04 4.21 -27.00
C SER A 290 -7.56 4.05 -27.15
N ASN A 291 -8.27 3.60 -26.12
CA ASN A 291 -9.72 3.46 -26.10
C ASN A 291 -10.43 4.63 -25.41
N THR A 292 -9.77 5.30 -24.44
CA THR A 292 -10.41 6.28 -23.57
C THR A 292 -10.23 7.73 -24.04
N TYR A 293 -9.26 8.01 -24.89
CA TYR A 293 -8.85 9.39 -25.21
C TYR A 293 -9.91 10.23 -25.92
N LEU A 294 -10.87 9.62 -26.60
CA LEU A 294 -11.97 10.34 -27.29
C LEU A 294 -13.16 10.64 -26.37
N GLU A 295 -13.34 9.86 -25.29
CA GLU A 295 -14.50 9.93 -24.42
C GLU A 295 -14.61 11.25 -23.63
N GLY A 296 -13.48 11.85 -23.31
CA GLY A 296 -13.44 13.11 -22.55
C GLY A 296 -13.93 14.32 -23.34
N LYS A 297 -13.71 14.34 -24.64
CA LYS A 297 -14.14 15.44 -25.51
C LYS A 297 -15.65 15.64 -25.47
N GLU A 298 -16.41 14.56 -25.53
CA GLU A 298 -17.88 14.58 -25.45
C GLU A 298 -18.34 15.22 -24.13
N LYS A 299 -17.74 14.83 -23.01
CA LYS A 299 -18.08 15.38 -21.69
C LYS A 299 -17.69 16.86 -21.55
N VAL A 300 -16.58 17.27 -22.11
CA VAL A 300 -16.20 18.70 -22.15
C VAL A 300 -17.18 19.51 -22.98
N MET A 301 -17.62 18.98 -24.12
CA MET A 301 -18.62 19.67 -24.96
C MET A 301 -19.99 19.77 -24.26
N GLU A 302 -20.40 18.72 -23.55
CA GLU A 302 -21.60 18.75 -22.68
C GLU A 302 -21.49 19.84 -21.61
N GLY A 303 -20.32 19.95 -20.94
CA GLY A 303 -20.07 21.02 -19.97
C GLY A 303 -20.08 22.42 -20.58
N LEU A 304 -19.62 22.56 -21.80
CA LEU A 304 -19.69 23.82 -22.56
C LEU A 304 -21.15 24.21 -22.88
N GLU A 305 -21.96 23.26 -23.34
CA GLU A 305 -23.41 23.49 -23.64
C GLU A 305 -24.19 23.84 -22.36
N LYS A 306 -23.83 23.25 -21.22
CA LYS A 306 -24.43 23.56 -19.91
C LYS A 306 -23.92 24.85 -19.27
N GLY A 307 -22.95 25.53 -19.90
CA GLY A 307 -22.38 26.78 -19.40
C GLY A 307 -21.39 26.64 -18.25
N PHE A 308 -20.91 25.43 -17.96
CA PHE A 308 -19.86 25.18 -16.96
C PHE A 308 -18.48 25.57 -17.47
N PHE A 309 -18.28 25.51 -18.79
CA PHE A 309 -17.05 25.85 -19.50
C PHE A 309 -17.33 26.97 -20.52
N TYR A 310 -16.27 27.60 -21.01
CA TYR A 310 -16.38 28.68 -22.00
C TYR A 310 -15.38 28.49 -23.15
N ARG A 311 -15.68 29.09 -24.26
CA ARG A 311 -14.85 29.06 -25.48
C ARG A 311 -14.14 30.40 -25.66
N LYS A 312 -12.84 30.36 -25.99
CA LYS A 312 -12.07 31.54 -26.39
C LYS A 312 -12.17 31.80 -27.91
N GLU A 313 -11.67 32.95 -28.34
CA GLU A 313 -11.66 33.36 -29.75
C GLU A 313 -10.88 32.40 -30.67
N ASP A 314 -9.85 31.72 -30.12
CA ASP A 314 -9.07 30.70 -30.82
C ASP A 314 -9.76 29.32 -30.88
N ASN A 315 -11.04 29.25 -30.53
CA ASN A 315 -11.86 28.04 -30.40
C ASN A 315 -11.45 27.07 -29.27
N SER A 316 -10.46 27.38 -28.46
CA SER A 316 -10.11 26.56 -27.29
C SER A 316 -11.20 26.59 -26.21
N VAL A 317 -11.39 25.48 -25.49
CA VAL A 317 -12.38 25.36 -24.41
C VAL A 317 -11.67 25.34 -23.06
N TRP A 318 -12.17 26.16 -22.15
CA TRP A 318 -11.58 26.41 -20.83
C TRP A 318 -12.59 26.28 -19.70
N ALA A 319 -12.13 25.90 -18.54
CA ALA A 319 -12.87 26.00 -17.29
C ALA A 319 -12.36 27.20 -16.48
N ASP A 320 -13.29 27.99 -15.96
CA ASP A 320 -12.99 29.05 -14.99
C ASP A 320 -13.11 28.43 -13.58
N LEU A 321 -11.99 28.37 -12.85
CA LEU A 321 -11.89 27.83 -11.51
C LEU A 321 -11.51 28.90 -10.49
N THR A 322 -11.68 30.17 -10.83
CA THR A 322 -11.33 31.30 -9.96
C THR A 322 -12.19 31.35 -8.68
N ALA A 323 -13.44 30.89 -8.77
CA ALA A 323 -14.33 30.75 -7.60
C ALA A 323 -13.81 29.72 -6.57
N GLU A 324 -13.05 28.73 -7.03
CA GLU A 324 -12.39 27.72 -6.20
C GLU A 324 -10.94 28.11 -5.79
N GLY A 325 -10.53 29.34 -6.15
CA GLY A 325 -9.19 29.86 -5.84
C GLY A 325 -8.10 29.32 -6.75
N LEU A 326 -8.47 28.82 -7.93
CA LEU A 326 -7.55 28.25 -8.92
C LEU A 326 -7.56 29.07 -10.21
N ASP A 327 -6.62 28.81 -11.12
CA ASP A 327 -6.55 29.45 -12.42
C ASP A 327 -7.53 28.85 -13.44
N HIS A 328 -7.67 29.52 -14.58
CA HIS A 328 -8.38 28.96 -15.72
C HIS A 328 -7.65 27.74 -16.26
N LYS A 329 -8.40 26.68 -16.58
CA LYS A 329 -7.85 25.41 -17.07
C LYS A 329 -8.26 25.12 -18.50
N LEU A 330 -7.28 24.89 -19.37
CA LEU A 330 -7.50 24.43 -20.75
C LEU A 330 -8.04 22.99 -20.73
N LEU A 331 -9.11 22.76 -21.48
CA LEU A 331 -9.74 21.45 -21.65
C LEU A 331 -9.66 20.93 -23.09
N LEU A 332 -9.84 21.81 -24.08
CA LEU A 332 -9.62 21.47 -25.49
C LEU A 332 -8.82 22.58 -26.17
N ARG A 333 -7.86 22.21 -27.00
CA ARG A 333 -7.11 23.15 -27.81
C ARG A 333 -7.99 23.73 -28.91
N GLY A 334 -7.56 24.81 -29.55
CA GLY A 334 -8.30 25.47 -30.62
C GLY A 334 -8.58 24.60 -31.84
N ASP A 335 -7.76 23.59 -32.09
CA ASP A 335 -7.97 22.57 -33.13
C ASP A 335 -8.93 21.43 -32.68
N GLY A 336 -9.43 21.50 -31.45
CA GLY A 336 -10.35 20.53 -30.85
C GLY A 336 -9.67 19.30 -30.27
N THR A 337 -8.33 19.27 -30.18
CA THR A 337 -7.61 18.15 -29.56
C THR A 337 -7.66 18.21 -28.04
N SER A 338 -7.71 17.02 -27.42
CA SER A 338 -7.76 16.85 -25.97
C SER A 338 -6.41 17.10 -25.29
N VAL A 339 -6.45 17.55 -24.05
CA VAL A 339 -5.31 17.58 -23.12
C VAL A 339 -5.44 16.46 -22.10
N TYR A 340 -4.42 16.23 -21.25
CA TYR A 340 -4.45 15.17 -20.23
C TYR A 340 -5.67 15.24 -19.31
N MET A 341 -6.07 16.44 -18.91
CA MET A 341 -7.28 16.62 -18.08
C MET A 341 -8.55 16.10 -18.76
N THR A 342 -8.68 16.32 -20.06
CA THR A 342 -9.81 15.82 -20.86
C THR A 342 -9.81 14.28 -20.92
N GLN A 343 -8.63 13.69 -21.08
CA GLN A 343 -8.49 12.23 -21.11
C GLN A 343 -8.88 11.61 -19.78
N ASP A 344 -8.49 12.22 -18.65
CA ASP A 344 -8.86 11.75 -17.31
C ASP A 344 -10.37 11.86 -17.06
N ILE A 345 -11.03 12.93 -17.54
CA ILE A 345 -12.49 13.05 -17.51
C ILE A 345 -13.15 11.91 -18.31
N GLY A 346 -12.63 11.59 -19.48
CA GLY A 346 -13.13 10.48 -20.31
C GLY A 346 -12.98 9.12 -19.67
N THR A 347 -11.82 8.85 -19.06
CA THR A 347 -11.56 7.63 -18.32
C THR A 347 -12.49 7.50 -17.11
N ALA A 348 -12.71 8.61 -16.37
CA ALA A 348 -13.64 8.66 -15.26
C ALA A 348 -15.08 8.33 -15.69
N LYS A 349 -15.54 8.90 -16.83
CA LYS A 349 -16.85 8.58 -17.42
C LYS A 349 -17.01 7.08 -17.64
N LEU A 350 -16.05 6.43 -18.29
CA LEU A 350 -16.10 4.99 -18.57
C LEU A 350 -16.11 4.16 -17.30
N ARG A 351 -15.32 4.51 -16.31
CA ARG A 351 -15.29 3.82 -15.01
C ARG A 351 -16.64 3.87 -14.30
N PHE A 352 -17.28 5.03 -14.30
CA PHE A 352 -18.61 5.21 -13.73
C PHE A 352 -19.70 4.42 -14.47
N GLN A 353 -19.54 4.24 -15.79
CA GLN A 353 -20.42 3.36 -16.57
C GLN A 353 -20.22 1.88 -16.29
N ASP A 354 -18.96 1.47 -16.09
CA ASP A 354 -18.60 0.07 -15.86
C ASP A 354 -18.94 -0.40 -14.42
N TYR A 355 -18.87 0.50 -13.43
CA TYR A 355 -19.01 0.16 -12.01
C TYR A 355 -19.81 1.19 -11.23
N PRO A 356 -20.62 0.77 -10.24
CA PRO A 356 -21.31 1.68 -9.31
C PRO A 356 -20.35 2.19 -8.24
N ILE A 357 -19.44 3.08 -8.60
CA ILE A 357 -18.35 3.56 -7.75
C ILE A 357 -18.89 4.49 -6.65
N ASN A 358 -18.61 4.16 -5.39
CA ASN A 358 -18.87 5.03 -4.24
C ASN A 358 -17.66 5.91 -3.90
N LYS A 359 -16.44 5.40 -4.11
CA LYS A 359 -15.19 6.14 -3.87
C LYS A 359 -14.13 5.77 -4.90
N MET A 360 -13.50 6.77 -5.49
CA MET A 360 -12.39 6.62 -6.42
C MET A 360 -11.09 7.08 -5.76
N ILE A 361 -10.08 6.22 -5.73
CA ILE A 361 -8.76 6.52 -5.20
C ILE A 361 -7.73 6.42 -6.34
N TYR A 362 -6.97 7.49 -6.52
CA TYR A 362 -5.84 7.56 -7.46
C TYR A 362 -4.52 7.50 -6.69
N VAL A 363 -3.71 6.47 -6.93
CA VAL A 363 -2.37 6.32 -6.35
C VAL A 363 -1.36 6.94 -7.30
N VAL A 364 -1.01 8.18 -7.06
CA VAL A 364 -0.13 8.98 -7.95
C VAL A 364 0.83 9.84 -7.12
N GLY A 365 2.01 10.11 -7.66
CA GLY A 365 3.02 10.93 -7.00
C GLY A 365 2.54 12.35 -6.64
N ASN A 366 3.19 12.95 -5.66
CA ASN A 366 2.81 14.25 -5.09
C ASN A 366 2.98 15.43 -6.04
N GLU A 367 3.74 15.27 -7.12
CA GLU A 367 3.88 16.26 -8.20
C GLU A 367 2.57 16.51 -8.94
N GLN A 368 1.58 15.61 -8.83
CA GLN A 368 0.27 15.71 -9.48
C GLN A 368 -0.83 16.25 -8.55
N ASN A 369 -0.51 16.76 -7.37
CA ASN A 369 -1.51 17.25 -6.40
C ASN A 369 -2.47 18.28 -7.02
N TYR A 370 -1.93 19.26 -7.73
CA TYR A 370 -2.73 20.29 -8.41
C TYR A 370 -3.66 19.70 -9.48
N HIS A 371 -3.16 18.74 -10.27
CA HIS A 371 -3.93 18.09 -11.33
C HIS A 371 -5.18 17.38 -10.77
N PHE A 372 -5.02 16.62 -9.68
CA PHE A 372 -6.14 15.90 -9.05
C PHE A 372 -7.12 16.81 -8.31
N GLN A 373 -6.65 17.94 -7.78
CA GLN A 373 -7.54 18.96 -7.23
C GLN A 373 -8.45 19.52 -8.32
N VAL A 374 -7.89 19.87 -9.48
CA VAL A 374 -8.65 20.34 -10.63
C VAL A 374 -9.61 19.28 -11.15
N LEU A 375 -9.13 18.03 -11.30
CA LEU A 375 -9.96 16.92 -11.78
C LEU A 375 -11.19 16.69 -10.87
N SER A 376 -11.01 16.70 -9.56
CA SER A 376 -12.10 16.54 -8.59
C SER A 376 -13.19 17.62 -8.78
N ILE A 377 -12.79 18.87 -8.96
CA ILE A 377 -13.71 19.98 -9.17
C ILE A 377 -14.46 19.84 -10.51
N LEU A 378 -13.76 19.48 -11.57
CA LEU A 378 -14.36 19.33 -12.90
C LEU A 378 -15.36 18.17 -12.95
N LEU A 379 -15.04 17.05 -12.32
CA LEU A 379 -15.94 15.90 -12.23
C LEU A 379 -17.20 16.23 -11.43
N ASP A 380 -17.10 16.97 -10.34
CA ASP A 380 -18.25 17.46 -9.60
C ASP A 380 -19.12 18.39 -10.43
N LYS A 381 -18.53 19.39 -11.13
CA LYS A 381 -19.25 20.30 -12.05
C LYS A 381 -19.97 19.53 -13.18
N LEU A 382 -19.39 18.43 -13.64
CA LEU A 382 -19.97 17.57 -14.68
C LEU A 382 -21.03 16.59 -14.16
N GLY A 383 -21.29 16.58 -12.84
CA GLY A 383 -22.36 15.80 -12.21
C GLY A 383 -21.97 14.38 -11.84
N PHE A 384 -20.69 14.06 -11.71
CA PHE A 384 -20.25 12.80 -11.15
C PHE A 384 -20.38 12.82 -9.61
N GLU A 385 -21.22 11.96 -9.05
CA GLU A 385 -21.54 11.94 -7.62
C GLU A 385 -20.33 11.79 -6.71
N TRP A 386 -19.32 11.06 -7.16
CA TRP A 386 -18.07 10.82 -6.42
C TRP A 386 -16.97 11.86 -6.73
N GLY A 387 -17.21 12.84 -7.56
CA GLY A 387 -16.20 13.86 -7.93
C GLY A 387 -15.59 14.57 -6.72
N LYS A 388 -16.41 15.06 -5.80
CA LYS A 388 -15.95 15.66 -4.52
C LYS A 388 -15.29 14.66 -3.56
N GLY A 389 -15.67 13.41 -3.62
CA GLY A 389 -15.13 12.32 -2.81
C GLY A 389 -13.91 11.64 -3.42
N LEU A 390 -13.37 12.14 -4.53
CA LEU A 390 -12.14 11.66 -5.14
C LEU A 390 -10.98 11.78 -4.15
N VAL A 391 -10.24 10.70 -3.98
CA VAL A 391 -9.07 10.66 -3.13
C VAL A 391 -7.82 10.58 -4.00
N HIS A 392 -6.96 11.57 -3.92
CA HIS A 392 -5.60 11.46 -4.41
C HIS A 392 -4.74 10.90 -3.28
N PHE A 393 -4.42 9.60 -3.36
CA PHE A 393 -3.42 8.99 -2.51
C PHE A 393 -2.05 9.44 -3.01
N SER A 394 -1.62 10.59 -2.50
CA SER A 394 -0.38 11.26 -2.87
C SER A 394 0.81 10.64 -2.14
N TYR A 395 1.86 10.27 -2.87
CA TYR A 395 3.06 9.69 -2.27
C TYR A 395 4.33 10.41 -2.73
N GLY A 396 5.37 10.35 -1.87
CA GLY A 396 6.66 10.95 -2.13
C GLY A 396 7.55 10.09 -3.04
N MET A 397 8.66 10.64 -3.47
CA MET A 397 9.63 9.98 -4.36
C MET A 397 10.41 8.88 -3.63
N VAL A 398 10.87 7.89 -4.39
CA VAL A 398 11.80 6.86 -3.95
C VAL A 398 13.09 6.94 -4.77
N GLU A 399 14.22 6.90 -4.07
CA GLU A 399 15.55 6.98 -4.66
C GLU A 399 16.42 5.82 -4.16
N LEU A 400 17.48 5.53 -4.87
CA LEU A 400 18.55 4.63 -4.41
C LEU A 400 19.73 5.45 -3.85
N PRO A 401 20.54 4.87 -2.93
CA PRO A 401 21.81 5.46 -2.55
C PRO A 401 22.72 5.62 -3.78
N GLU A 402 23.40 6.77 -3.90
CA GLU A 402 24.25 7.07 -5.04
C GLU A 402 25.24 5.93 -5.36
N GLY A 403 25.28 5.54 -6.63
CA GLY A 403 26.29 4.64 -7.22
C GLY A 403 26.08 3.14 -7.03
N LYS A 404 24.96 2.66 -6.48
CA LYS A 404 24.78 1.22 -6.12
C LYS A 404 23.93 0.38 -7.07
N MET A 405 23.00 0.95 -7.80
CA MET A 405 22.26 0.25 -8.85
C MET A 405 22.15 1.19 -10.05
N LYS A 406 22.95 0.94 -11.06
CA LYS A 406 22.88 1.71 -12.30
C LYS A 406 21.91 1.01 -13.25
N SER A 407 20.92 1.75 -13.76
CA SER A 407 20.29 1.34 -15.01
C SER A 407 21.36 1.29 -16.11
N ARG A 408 21.15 0.52 -17.15
CA ARG A 408 22.06 0.47 -18.31
C ARG A 408 22.36 1.85 -18.91
N GLU A 409 21.55 2.86 -18.57
CA GLU A 409 21.67 4.25 -19.01
C GLU A 409 21.90 5.28 -17.89
N GLY A 410 22.11 4.88 -16.65
CA GLY A 410 22.54 5.74 -15.55
C GLY A 410 21.49 6.61 -14.88
N THR A 411 20.22 6.61 -15.28
CA THR A 411 19.20 7.54 -14.77
C THR A 411 17.99 6.91 -14.10
N VAL A 412 17.60 5.68 -14.45
CA VAL A 412 16.38 5.02 -13.93
C VAL A 412 16.68 3.55 -13.63
N VAL A 413 16.23 3.07 -12.44
CA VAL A 413 16.41 1.68 -12.04
C VAL A 413 15.24 0.85 -12.55
N ASP A 414 15.53 -0.15 -13.38
CA ASP A 414 14.57 -1.10 -13.91
C ASP A 414 13.96 -1.96 -12.78
N ALA A 415 12.64 -2.19 -12.85
CA ALA A 415 11.92 -2.93 -11.82
C ALA A 415 12.31 -4.42 -11.76
N ASP A 416 12.51 -5.04 -12.92
CA ASP A 416 12.89 -6.46 -13.00
C ASP A 416 14.31 -6.66 -12.47
N ASP A 417 15.26 -5.82 -12.92
CA ASP A 417 16.65 -5.84 -12.45
C ASP A 417 16.73 -5.64 -10.92
N LEU A 418 15.90 -4.74 -10.37
CA LEU A 418 15.82 -4.52 -8.92
C LEU A 418 15.32 -5.75 -8.18
N MET A 419 14.22 -6.34 -8.64
CA MET A 419 13.64 -7.53 -7.99
C MET A 419 14.57 -8.73 -8.08
N GLU A 420 15.19 -8.97 -9.22
CA GLU A 420 16.18 -10.03 -9.41
C GLU A 420 17.40 -9.85 -8.51
N ALA A 421 17.94 -8.61 -8.43
CA ALA A 421 19.05 -8.30 -7.54
C ALA A 421 18.70 -8.53 -6.06
N MET A 422 17.46 -8.20 -5.66
CA MET A 422 17.01 -8.45 -4.28
C MET A 422 16.89 -9.95 -3.98
N ILE A 423 16.39 -10.74 -4.93
CA ILE A 423 16.28 -12.20 -4.78
C ILE A 423 17.67 -12.83 -4.68
N GLU A 424 18.63 -12.42 -5.52
CA GLU A 424 20.00 -12.94 -5.46
C GLU A 424 20.69 -12.54 -4.16
N THR A 425 20.59 -11.29 -3.73
CA THR A 425 21.14 -10.83 -2.44
C THR A 425 20.52 -11.62 -1.27
N ALA A 426 19.23 -11.91 -1.31
CA ALA A 426 18.55 -12.72 -0.30
C ALA A 426 19.08 -14.16 -0.28
N LYS A 427 19.33 -14.74 -1.44
CA LYS A 427 19.90 -16.08 -1.59
C LYS A 427 21.30 -16.17 -0.99
N GLU A 428 22.17 -15.24 -1.35
CA GLU A 428 23.54 -15.14 -0.83
C GLU A 428 23.53 -14.97 0.70
N THR A 429 22.80 -13.99 1.22
CA THR A 429 22.73 -13.71 2.66
C THR A 429 22.14 -14.90 3.44
N SER A 430 21.10 -15.54 2.92
CA SER A 430 20.49 -16.71 3.55
C SER A 430 21.44 -17.91 3.58
N ALA A 431 22.20 -18.12 2.51
CA ALA A 431 23.23 -19.17 2.45
C ALA A 431 24.36 -18.92 3.45
N GLU A 432 24.89 -17.69 3.52
CA GLU A 432 25.92 -17.29 4.50
C GLU A 432 25.49 -17.51 5.96
N LEU A 433 24.21 -17.32 6.25
CA LEU A 433 23.63 -17.53 7.58
C LEU A 433 23.19 -18.99 7.83
N GLY A 434 23.45 -19.92 6.91
CA GLY A 434 23.04 -21.32 7.01
C GLY A 434 21.53 -21.55 6.99
N LYS A 435 20.76 -20.59 6.50
CA LYS A 435 19.29 -20.64 6.47
C LYS A 435 18.75 -21.57 5.39
N LEU A 436 19.55 -21.94 4.41
CA LEU A 436 19.19 -22.80 3.28
C LEU A 436 19.68 -24.24 3.42
N ASP A 437 20.33 -24.56 4.55
CA ASP A 437 20.90 -25.87 4.79
C ASP A 437 19.81 -26.96 4.87
N GLY A 438 20.04 -28.06 4.14
CA GLY A 438 19.11 -29.19 4.09
C GLY A 438 17.87 -29.00 3.21
N LEU A 439 17.79 -27.92 2.46
CA LEU A 439 16.73 -27.65 1.48
C LEU A 439 17.12 -28.14 0.09
N THR A 440 16.13 -28.49 -0.73
CA THR A 440 16.34 -28.69 -2.17
C THR A 440 16.62 -27.35 -2.87
N GLN A 441 17.19 -27.39 -4.08
CA GLN A 441 17.45 -26.17 -4.84
C GLN A 441 16.16 -25.37 -5.10
N GLU A 442 15.06 -26.04 -5.43
CA GLU A 442 13.77 -25.41 -5.67
C GLU A 442 13.22 -24.72 -4.39
N GLU A 443 13.31 -25.39 -3.25
CA GLU A 443 12.93 -24.81 -1.95
C GLU A 443 13.78 -23.58 -1.61
N ALA A 444 15.10 -23.68 -1.80
CA ALA A 444 16.03 -22.58 -1.56
C ALA A 444 15.74 -21.38 -2.47
N ASP A 445 15.50 -21.60 -3.76
CA ASP A 445 15.17 -20.54 -4.72
C ASP A 445 13.83 -19.89 -4.40
N ASN A 446 12.82 -20.67 -3.98
CA ASN A 446 11.53 -20.12 -3.57
C ASN A 446 11.64 -19.27 -2.28
N ILE A 447 12.42 -19.73 -1.30
CA ILE A 447 12.68 -18.98 -0.06
C ILE A 447 13.43 -17.69 -0.39
N ALA A 448 14.46 -17.74 -1.25
CA ALA A 448 15.19 -16.55 -1.68
C ALA A 448 14.26 -15.53 -2.36
N ARG A 449 13.33 -15.99 -3.19
CA ARG A 449 12.29 -15.15 -3.80
C ARG A 449 11.40 -14.50 -2.73
N ILE A 450 10.86 -15.28 -1.81
CA ILE A 450 9.98 -14.78 -0.74
C ILE A 450 10.71 -13.75 0.13
N VAL A 451 11.95 -14.03 0.50
CA VAL A 451 12.75 -13.14 1.37
C VAL A 451 13.19 -11.89 0.62
N GLY A 452 13.68 -12.01 -0.60
CA GLY A 452 14.14 -10.88 -1.41
C GLY A 452 13.01 -9.89 -1.73
N LEU A 453 11.88 -10.40 -2.21
CA LEU A 453 10.69 -9.59 -2.46
C LEU A 453 10.07 -9.05 -1.16
N GLY A 454 10.06 -9.84 -0.09
CA GLY A 454 9.59 -9.43 1.22
C GLY A 454 10.43 -8.28 1.80
N ALA A 455 11.74 -8.33 1.64
CA ALA A 455 12.66 -7.26 2.03
C ALA A 455 12.36 -5.94 1.28
N LEU A 456 12.23 -6.01 -0.03
CA LEU A 456 11.89 -4.87 -0.88
C LEU A 456 10.53 -4.26 -0.50
N LYS A 457 9.50 -5.08 -0.45
CA LYS A 457 8.11 -4.65 -0.18
C LYS A 457 7.98 -4.03 1.21
N TYR A 458 8.49 -4.71 2.23
CA TYR A 458 8.40 -4.21 3.59
C TYR A 458 9.15 -2.89 3.78
N PHE A 459 10.36 -2.79 3.25
CA PHE A 459 11.18 -1.58 3.38
C PHE A 459 10.49 -0.34 2.77
N ILE A 460 9.81 -0.53 1.64
CA ILE A 460 9.01 0.52 0.99
C ILE A 460 7.74 0.83 1.80
N LEU A 461 7.01 -0.19 2.25
CA LEU A 461 5.69 -0.03 2.86
C LEU A 461 5.73 0.39 4.34
N LYS A 462 6.84 0.17 5.06
CA LYS A 462 6.99 0.63 6.46
C LYS A 462 7.09 2.15 6.60
N VAL A 463 7.45 2.84 5.54
CA VAL A 463 7.57 4.31 5.49
C VAL A 463 6.22 4.91 5.14
N ASP A 464 5.80 5.98 5.86
CA ASP A 464 4.61 6.75 5.49
C ASP A 464 4.71 7.18 4.02
N ALA A 465 3.69 6.87 3.24
CA ALA A 465 3.70 7.08 1.78
C ALA A 465 3.97 8.54 1.39
N ARG A 466 3.52 9.51 2.19
CA ARG A 466 3.70 10.95 1.93
C ARG A 466 5.15 11.41 2.00
N LYS A 467 6.04 10.62 2.62
CA LYS A 467 7.47 10.94 2.75
C LYS A 467 8.25 10.45 1.54
N ASN A 468 9.23 11.25 1.13
CA ASN A 468 10.30 10.76 0.26
C ASN A 468 11.13 9.71 1.03
N MET A 469 11.70 8.76 0.30
CA MET A 469 12.52 7.73 0.91
C MET A 469 13.70 7.33 0.03
N THR A 470 14.73 6.83 0.67
CA THR A 470 15.84 6.15 0.01
C THR A 470 15.74 4.66 0.28
N PHE A 471 15.62 3.85 -0.76
CA PHE A 471 15.66 2.40 -0.65
C PHE A 471 17.10 1.92 -0.60
N ASN A 472 17.48 1.27 0.50
CA ASN A 472 18.81 0.67 0.68
C ASN A 472 18.69 -0.87 0.63
N PRO A 473 19.16 -1.52 -0.44
CA PRO A 473 19.08 -2.98 -0.58
C PRO A 473 19.73 -3.75 0.57
N LYS A 474 20.89 -3.30 1.05
CA LYS A 474 21.64 -3.98 2.13
C LYS A 474 20.91 -3.90 3.49
N GLU A 475 20.37 -2.73 3.81
CA GLU A 475 19.60 -2.56 5.05
C GLU A 475 18.28 -3.32 5.02
N SER A 476 17.64 -3.42 3.84
CA SER A 476 16.34 -4.08 3.68
C SER A 476 16.39 -5.59 3.91
N ILE A 477 17.54 -6.23 3.70
CA ILE A 477 17.75 -7.68 3.83
C ILE A 477 18.24 -8.10 5.21
N ASP A 478 18.48 -7.19 6.15
CA ASP A 478 18.97 -7.50 7.49
C ASP A 478 17.96 -8.35 8.29
N PHE A 479 18.42 -9.47 8.84
CA PHE A 479 17.61 -10.38 9.66
C PHE A 479 17.44 -9.94 11.11
N ASN A 480 18.11 -8.88 11.56
CA ASN A 480 18.08 -8.38 12.92
C ASN A 480 17.46 -6.99 13.08
N GLY A 481 17.19 -6.32 11.97
CA GLY A 481 16.66 -4.95 11.93
C GLY A 481 15.14 -4.88 11.78
N ASN A 482 14.62 -3.66 11.62
CA ASN A 482 13.22 -3.43 11.24
C ASN A 482 13.01 -3.70 9.74
N THR A 483 12.92 -4.97 9.38
CA THR A 483 12.94 -5.48 8.00
C THR A 483 11.91 -6.57 7.77
N GLY A 484 11.56 -6.81 6.51
CA GLY A 484 10.74 -7.97 6.11
C GLY A 484 11.35 -9.31 6.54
N PRO A 485 12.63 -9.57 6.26
CA PRO A 485 13.30 -10.81 6.67
C PRO A 485 13.26 -11.09 8.17
N PHE A 486 13.36 -10.09 9.02
CA PHE A 486 13.21 -10.25 10.47
C PHE A 486 11.82 -10.78 10.85
N ILE A 487 10.77 -10.23 10.25
CA ILE A 487 9.39 -10.67 10.48
C ILE A 487 9.18 -12.08 9.93
N GLN A 488 9.66 -12.35 8.71
CA GLN A 488 9.55 -13.65 8.05
C GLN A 488 10.28 -14.74 8.83
N TYR A 489 11.47 -14.45 9.32
CA TYR A 489 12.23 -15.38 10.17
C TYR A 489 11.52 -15.68 11.49
N THR A 490 10.92 -14.68 12.12
CA THR A 490 10.13 -14.89 13.34
C THR A 490 8.91 -15.79 13.07
N TYR A 491 8.22 -15.58 11.95
CA TYR A 491 7.13 -16.47 11.54
C TYR A 491 7.61 -17.91 11.32
N ALA A 492 8.70 -18.12 10.60
CA ALA A 492 9.29 -19.45 10.39
C ALA A 492 9.72 -20.12 11.71
N ARG A 493 10.24 -19.35 12.67
CA ARG A 493 10.55 -19.80 14.03
C ARG A 493 9.31 -20.31 14.75
N ILE A 494 8.20 -19.55 14.69
CA ILE A 494 6.93 -19.99 15.28
C ILE A 494 6.46 -21.30 14.66
N GLN A 495 6.50 -21.41 13.32
CA GLN A 495 6.12 -22.64 12.63
C GLN A 495 7.00 -23.84 13.03
N SER A 496 8.30 -23.62 13.26
CA SER A 496 9.21 -24.65 13.75
C SER A 496 8.85 -25.13 15.16
N VAL A 497 8.50 -24.21 16.06
CA VAL A 497 8.05 -24.56 17.43
C VAL A 497 6.76 -25.39 17.39
N LEU A 498 5.80 -24.98 16.55
CA LEU A 498 4.52 -25.69 16.42
C LEU A 498 4.71 -27.10 15.82
N ARG A 499 5.58 -27.26 14.82
CA ARG A 499 5.90 -28.59 14.26
C ARG A 499 6.53 -29.51 15.30
N LYS A 500 7.51 -29.03 16.07
CA LYS A 500 8.14 -29.80 17.13
C LYS A 500 7.17 -30.20 18.25
N ALA A 501 6.21 -29.33 18.58
CA ALA A 501 5.14 -29.64 19.51
C ALA A 501 4.24 -30.77 18.97
N ALA A 502 3.84 -30.68 17.70
CA ALA A 502 3.03 -31.72 17.05
C ALA A 502 3.76 -33.06 16.96
N GLU A 503 5.06 -33.07 16.62
CA GLU A 503 5.91 -34.25 16.60
C GLU A 503 6.04 -34.90 18.01
N ALA A 504 6.00 -34.09 19.07
CA ALA A 504 5.96 -34.55 20.47
C ALA A 504 4.53 -34.97 20.93
N GLY A 505 3.54 -34.96 20.06
CA GLY A 505 2.15 -35.32 20.36
C GLY A 505 1.38 -34.28 21.18
N ILE A 506 1.87 -33.06 21.28
CA ILE A 506 1.19 -31.97 21.99
C ILE A 506 0.10 -31.39 21.09
N VAL A 507 -1.13 -31.40 21.58
CA VAL A 507 -2.31 -30.85 20.88
C VAL A 507 -2.71 -29.51 21.53
N ILE A 508 -2.87 -28.46 20.72
CA ILE A 508 -3.42 -27.18 21.16
C ILE A 508 -4.93 -27.29 21.12
N PRO A 509 -5.65 -27.14 22.25
CA PRO A 509 -7.11 -27.21 22.27
C PRO A 509 -7.71 -25.96 21.60
N GLU A 510 -8.94 -26.10 21.10
CA GLU A 510 -9.68 -24.96 20.52
C GLU A 510 -9.93 -23.86 21.55
N ILE A 511 -10.16 -24.24 22.80
CA ILE A 511 -10.37 -23.33 23.93
C ILE A 511 -9.32 -23.61 25.00
N ILE A 512 -8.54 -22.60 25.34
CA ILE A 512 -7.57 -22.66 26.43
C ILE A 512 -8.31 -22.54 27.76
N PRO A 513 -8.11 -23.47 28.73
CA PRO A 513 -8.74 -23.41 30.02
C PRO A 513 -8.32 -22.19 30.85
N ALA A 514 -9.23 -21.70 31.68
CA ALA A 514 -8.97 -20.68 32.70
C ALA A 514 -8.12 -21.22 33.84
N GLY A 515 -7.66 -20.33 34.72
CA GLY A 515 -6.97 -20.69 35.96
C GLY A 515 -5.43 -20.69 35.86
N LEU A 516 -4.87 -20.09 34.79
CA LEU A 516 -3.44 -19.86 34.64
C LEU A 516 -3.08 -18.46 35.13
N GLU A 517 -1.93 -18.35 35.82
CA GLU A 517 -1.30 -17.06 36.10
C GLU A 517 -0.41 -16.67 34.92
N LEU A 518 -0.69 -15.52 34.31
CA LEU A 518 0.05 -15.03 33.18
C LEU A 518 1.09 -14.00 33.60
N SER A 519 2.21 -13.98 32.90
CA SER A 519 3.21 -12.94 33.04
C SER A 519 2.78 -11.67 32.27
N ALA A 520 3.31 -10.52 32.66
CA ALA A 520 3.06 -9.26 31.98
C ALA A 520 3.41 -9.30 30.46
N LYS A 521 4.39 -10.10 30.06
CA LYS A 521 4.74 -10.28 28.64
C LYS A 521 3.69 -11.09 27.88
N GLU A 522 3.14 -12.12 28.50
CA GLU A 522 2.05 -12.93 27.92
C GLU A 522 0.79 -12.08 27.76
N GLU A 523 0.41 -11.32 28.79
CA GLU A 523 -0.73 -10.41 28.75
C GLU A 523 -0.53 -9.30 27.70
N GLY A 524 0.68 -8.72 27.64
CA GLY A 524 1.04 -7.71 26.65
C GLY A 524 0.92 -8.22 25.20
N LEU A 525 1.34 -9.44 24.92
CA LEU A 525 1.19 -10.06 23.61
C LEU A 525 -0.29 -10.26 23.24
N ILE A 526 -1.11 -10.75 24.18
CA ILE A 526 -2.55 -10.91 23.94
C ILE A 526 -3.19 -9.56 23.63
N GLN A 527 -2.84 -8.50 24.36
CA GLN A 527 -3.32 -7.15 24.07
C GLN A 527 -2.92 -6.70 22.67
N MET A 528 -1.67 -6.92 22.26
CA MET A 528 -1.22 -6.57 20.91
C MET A 528 -1.99 -7.35 19.84
N LEU A 529 -2.27 -8.64 20.05
CA LEU A 529 -3.10 -9.43 19.14
C LEU A 529 -4.53 -8.84 19.03
N ALA A 530 -5.12 -8.46 20.16
CA ALA A 530 -6.44 -7.86 20.21
C ALA A 530 -6.49 -6.50 19.48
N ASP A 531 -5.42 -5.72 19.59
CA ASP A 531 -5.29 -4.40 18.93
C ASP A 531 -5.29 -4.49 17.39
N PHE A 532 -5.02 -5.67 16.81
CA PHE A 532 -4.93 -5.83 15.34
C PHE A 532 -6.18 -5.34 14.61
N LYS A 533 -7.37 -5.59 15.14
CA LYS A 533 -8.61 -5.10 14.56
C LYS A 533 -8.65 -3.57 14.43
N SER A 534 -8.20 -2.88 15.49
CA SER A 534 -8.12 -1.42 15.50
C SER A 534 -7.03 -0.90 14.56
N VAL A 535 -5.92 -1.60 14.44
CA VAL A 535 -4.81 -1.29 13.53
C VAL A 535 -5.28 -1.36 12.07
N VAL A 536 -5.99 -2.41 11.68
CA VAL A 536 -6.53 -2.56 10.32
C VAL A 536 -7.53 -1.44 10.01
N LYS A 537 -8.41 -1.13 10.97
CA LYS A 537 -9.39 -0.04 10.83
C LYS A 537 -8.71 1.32 10.68
N GLN A 538 -7.69 1.59 11.49
CA GLN A 538 -6.92 2.84 11.42
C GLN A 538 -6.20 2.97 10.09
N ALA A 539 -5.53 1.90 9.62
CA ALA A 539 -4.85 1.88 8.34
C ALA A 539 -5.81 2.19 7.18
N GLY A 540 -7.04 1.67 7.22
CA GLY A 540 -8.08 1.96 6.24
C GLY A 540 -8.59 3.40 6.29
N SER A 541 -8.86 3.91 7.49
CA SER A 541 -9.34 5.28 7.71
C SER A 541 -8.32 6.33 7.26
N ASP A 542 -7.04 6.07 7.50
CA ASP A 542 -5.94 7.00 7.20
C ASP A 542 -5.34 6.77 5.81
N TYR A 543 -5.83 5.77 5.07
CA TYR A 543 -5.21 5.32 3.82
C TYR A 543 -3.71 5.06 3.98
N ASN A 544 -3.30 4.38 5.07
CA ASN A 544 -1.90 4.27 5.45
C ASN A 544 -1.47 2.82 5.75
N PRO A 545 -1.00 2.07 4.74
CA PRO A 545 -0.49 0.71 4.94
C PRO A 545 0.70 0.61 5.91
N SER A 546 1.46 1.70 6.11
CA SER A 546 2.63 1.67 7.01
C SER A 546 2.24 1.40 8.47
N ILE A 547 1.01 1.69 8.86
CA ILE A 547 0.48 1.37 10.19
C ILE A 547 0.51 -0.15 10.42
N ILE A 548 0.11 -0.94 9.42
CA ILE A 548 0.15 -2.41 9.49
C ILE A 548 1.59 -2.93 9.49
N ALA A 549 2.46 -2.37 8.67
CA ALA A 549 3.87 -2.77 8.60
C ALA A 549 4.57 -2.57 9.95
N ASN A 550 4.42 -1.41 10.55
CA ASN A 550 5.03 -1.11 11.86
C ASN A 550 4.41 -1.94 12.99
N TYR A 551 3.11 -2.18 12.96
CA TYR A 551 2.46 -3.09 13.90
C TYR A 551 3.02 -4.52 13.81
N ALA A 552 3.18 -5.06 12.61
CA ALA A 552 3.74 -6.40 12.41
C ALA A 552 5.16 -6.50 12.99
N TYR A 553 5.99 -5.49 12.78
CA TYR A 553 7.32 -5.43 13.37
C TYR A 553 7.28 -5.39 14.90
N ASP A 554 6.47 -4.51 15.48
CA ASP A 554 6.35 -4.38 16.94
C ASP A 554 5.87 -5.69 17.57
N LEU A 555 4.90 -6.36 16.96
CA LEU A 555 4.38 -7.64 17.43
C LEU A 555 5.48 -8.73 17.44
N VAL A 556 6.24 -8.88 16.36
CA VAL A 556 7.30 -9.91 16.31
C VAL A 556 8.49 -9.55 17.21
N LYS A 557 8.77 -8.28 17.41
CA LYS A 557 9.80 -7.82 18.35
C LYS A 557 9.44 -8.23 19.77
N GLU A 558 8.22 -7.97 20.22
CA GLU A 558 7.73 -8.38 21.54
C GLU A 558 7.66 -9.91 21.68
N TYR A 559 7.23 -10.60 20.62
CA TYR A 559 7.24 -12.06 20.61
C TYR A 559 8.65 -12.64 20.74
N ASN A 560 9.65 -12.08 20.06
CA ASN A 560 11.03 -12.54 20.17
C ASN A 560 11.60 -12.34 21.58
N GLN A 561 11.22 -11.27 22.30
CA GLN A 561 11.58 -11.09 23.70
C GLN A 561 10.92 -12.15 24.58
N PHE A 562 9.62 -12.41 24.38
CA PHE A 562 8.90 -13.49 25.06
C PHE A 562 9.56 -14.86 24.79
N TYR A 563 9.86 -15.17 23.52
CA TYR A 563 10.51 -16.43 23.13
C TYR A 563 11.89 -16.63 23.78
N HIS A 564 12.64 -15.55 23.94
CA HIS A 564 13.95 -15.56 24.61
C HIS A 564 13.81 -15.82 26.11
N ASP A 565 12.82 -15.17 26.75
CA ASP A 565 12.69 -15.22 28.21
C ASP A 565 11.96 -16.48 28.71
N PHE A 566 11.13 -17.09 27.89
CA PHE A 566 10.32 -18.25 28.24
C PHE A 566 10.61 -19.44 27.32
N SER A 567 11.03 -20.55 27.93
CA SER A 567 11.20 -21.81 27.20
C SER A 567 9.85 -22.47 26.98
N ILE A 568 9.32 -22.42 25.74
CA ILE A 568 7.97 -22.92 25.44
C ILE A 568 7.91 -24.44 25.56
N LEU A 569 8.76 -25.17 24.82
CA LEU A 569 8.73 -26.65 24.76
C LEU A 569 9.31 -27.33 25.98
N ARG A 570 10.14 -26.64 26.80
CA ARG A 570 10.73 -27.16 28.03
C ARG A 570 9.97 -26.74 29.30
N GLU A 571 8.84 -26.05 29.13
CA GLU A 571 7.96 -25.70 30.27
C GLU A 571 7.44 -26.97 30.91
N GLU A 572 7.58 -27.08 32.22
CA GLU A 572 7.16 -28.25 32.99
C GLU A 572 5.66 -28.30 33.26
N ASN A 573 5.05 -27.12 33.42
CA ASN A 573 3.59 -27.00 33.54
C ASN A 573 2.92 -27.20 32.17
N GLU A 574 2.30 -28.37 32.00
CA GLU A 574 1.67 -28.75 30.73
C GLU A 574 0.58 -27.75 30.27
N ALA A 575 -0.22 -27.21 31.18
CA ALA A 575 -1.26 -26.24 30.85
C ALA A 575 -0.65 -24.90 30.36
N LEU A 576 0.42 -24.46 31.01
CA LEU A 576 1.16 -23.25 30.62
C LEU A 576 1.91 -23.45 29.29
N LYS A 577 2.50 -24.65 29.09
CA LYS A 577 3.10 -25.03 27.79
C LYS A 577 2.11 -24.90 26.63
N VAL A 578 0.95 -25.52 26.78
CA VAL A 578 -0.14 -25.49 25.77
C VAL A 578 -0.63 -24.07 25.54
N PHE A 579 -0.79 -23.28 26.61
CA PHE A 579 -1.14 -21.85 26.48
C PHE A 579 -0.09 -21.09 25.67
N ARG A 580 1.20 -21.24 25.94
CA ARG A 580 2.30 -20.58 25.23
C ARG A 580 2.39 -21.00 23.76
N LEU A 581 2.08 -22.27 23.47
CA LEU A 581 1.94 -22.75 22.08
C LEU A 581 0.76 -22.09 21.38
N ALA A 582 -0.39 -21.99 22.03
CA ALA A 582 -1.56 -21.31 21.49
C ALA A 582 -1.29 -19.81 21.25
N LEU A 583 -0.63 -19.14 22.18
CA LEU A 583 -0.21 -17.75 22.05
C LEU A 583 0.72 -17.58 20.83
N SER A 584 1.72 -18.44 20.70
CA SER A 584 2.65 -18.44 19.56
C SER A 584 1.93 -18.68 18.23
N ALA A 585 0.99 -19.62 18.18
CA ALA A 585 0.18 -19.90 16.99
C ALA A 585 -0.64 -18.68 16.56
N ASN A 586 -1.24 -17.97 17.54
CA ASN A 586 -2.04 -16.77 17.25
C ASN A 586 -1.15 -15.59 16.81
N VAL A 587 0.05 -15.44 17.38
CA VAL A 587 1.03 -14.46 16.87
C VAL A 587 1.38 -14.76 15.41
N GLY A 588 1.69 -16.01 15.08
CA GLY A 588 1.96 -16.44 13.71
C GLY A 588 0.79 -16.16 12.75
N LYS A 589 -0.44 -16.47 13.17
CA LYS A 589 -1.66 -16.21 12.39
C LYS A 589 -1.83 -14.72 12.08
N ILE A 590 -1.69 -13.86 13.07
CA ILE A 590 -1.83 -12.39 12.91
C ILE A 590 -0.68 -11.84 12.06
N VAL A 591 0.56 -12.28 12.25
CA VAL A 591 1.71 -11.88 11.42
C VAL A 591 1.47 -12.24 9.95
N LYS A 592 1.03 -13.47 9.67
CA LYS A 592 0.70 -13.91 8.30
C LYS A 592 -0.39 -13.05 7.68
N THR A 593 -1.44 -12.73 8.43
CA THR A 593 -2.53 -11.87 7.97
C THR A 593 -2.03 -10.44 7.71
N ALA A 594 -1.29 -9.85 8.63
CA ALA A 594 -0.75 -8.49 8.49
C ALA A 594 0.19 -8.37 7.29
N MET A 595 1.12 -9.32 7.12
CA MET A 595 2.03 -9.35 5.98
C MET A 595 1.28 -9.60 4.67
N GLY A 596 0.25 -10.43 4.68
CA GLY A 596 -0.64 -10.65 3.52
C GLY A 596 -1.36 -9.39 3.07
N LEU A 597 -1.80 -8.53 3.99
CA LEU A 597 -2.38 -7.22 3.66
C LEU A 597 -1.37 -6.30 2.96
N LEU A 598 -0.08 -6.47 3.23
CA LEU A 598 1.01 -5.76 2.55
C LEU A 598 1.44 -6.43 1.23
N GLY A 599 0.84 -7.55 0.86
CA GLY A 599 1.24 -8.34 -0.30
C GLY A 599 2.57 -9.07 -0.10
N ILE A 600 2.93 -9.38 1.14
CA ILE A 600 4.19 -10.04 1.50
C ILE A 600 3.92 -11.47 1.95
N GLU A 601 4.56 -12.43 1.30
CA GLU A 601 4.53 -13.83 1.69
C GLU A 601 5.43 -14.07 2.92
N VAL A 602 5.07 -15.04 3.75
CA VAL A 602 5.89 -15.49 4.89
C VAL A 602 6.17 -17.00 4.75
N PRO A 603 7.45 -17.43 4.79
CA PRO A 603 7.79 -18.83 4.60
C PRO A 603 7.60 -19.63 5.88
N GLU A 604 7.18 -20.88 5.77
CA GLU A 604 7.01 -21.77 6.93
C GLU A 604 8.34 -22.36 7.44
N ARG A 605 9.37 -22.34 6.59
CA ARG A 605 10.75 -22.79 6.88
C ARG A 605 11.72 -21.75 6.36
N MET A 606 12.80 -21.59 7.13
CA MET A 606 13.83 -20.63 6.78
C MET A 606 15.12 -20.91 7.57
#